data_96bc60c96126a69ba1227e9337291cea
#
_entry.id   96bc60c96126a69ba1227e9337291cea
#
_cell.length_a   1.000
_cell.length_b   1.000
_cell.length_c   1.000
_cell.angle_alpha   90.00
_cell.angle_beta   90.00
_cell.angle_gamma   90.00
#
_symmetry.space_group_name_H-M   'P 1'
#
loop_
_entity.id
_entity.type
_entity.pdbx_description
1 polymer ?
#
loop_
_entity_poly.entity_id
_entity_poly.type
_entity_poly.pdbx_seq_one_letter_code
_entity_poly.pdbx_strand_id
1 'polypeptide(L)'
;MRLINSFNIRLLTLDDLDEWLKQCEILSSESGENNIYFGAYSITESYPTEEIKKNTIERWIKTTDTPGWRRAWGIFDSDRIIGSADIAGGDLPTSLHRVDFGIGIMKEYRNLGLGSKLINVIIDWCKENPSISWIDLGVFSGNDVAKIVFKKNGFKEIGYKEDAWLVDGNSIGETVMTIPVNT
;
A
#
# COMPACT_ATOMS: atom_id res chain seq x y z
N MET A 1 -20.92 -1.61 -19.28
CA MET A 1 -20.52 -2.48 -18.17
C MET A 1 -19.16 -3.06 -18.53
N ARG A 2 -18.06 -2.49 -17.98
CA ARG A 2 -16.70 -3.05 -18.21
C ARG A 2 -16.64 -4.40 -17.50
N LEU A 3 -16.22 -5.44 -18.23
CA LEU A 3 -16.09 -6.80 -17.68
C LEU A 3 -14.92 -6.79 -16.67
N ILE A 4 -15.23 -7.08 -15.41
CA ILE A 4 -14.26 -7.15 -14.27
C ILE A 4 -13.12 -8.18 -14.53
N ASN A 5 -13.26 -9.02 -15.55
CA ASN A 5 -12.28 -10.08 -15.90
C ASN A 5 -11.09 -9.61 -16.76
N SER A 6 -10.96 -8.32 -17.07
CA SER A 6 -9.91 -7.81 -17.96
C SER A 6 -8.72 -7.16 -17.23
N PHE A 7 -8.78 -6.98 -15.90
CA PHE A 7 -7.69 -6.37 -15.16
C PHE A 7 -6.60 -7.40 -14.83
N ASN A 8 -5.37 -7.08 -15.19
CA ASN A 8 -4.21 -7.90 -14.85
C ASN A 8 -3.55 -7.40 -13.56
N ILE A 9 -3.23 -8.32 -12.65
CA ILE A 9 -2.50 -8.01 -11.41
C ILE A 9 -1.16 -8.73 -11.48
N ARG A 10 -0.06 -7.98 -11.35
CA ARG A 10 1.29 -8.56 -11.35
C ARG A 10 2.28 -7.75 -10.51
N LEU A 11 3.37 -8.39 -10.14
CA LEU A 11 4.53 -7.74 -9.54
C LEU A 11 5.07 -6.69 -10.51
N LEU A 12 5.42 -5.51 -9.99
CA LEU A 12 6.04 -4.43 -10.75
C LEU A 12 7.54 -4.66 -10.87
N THR A 13 8.09 -4.18 -11.97
CA THR A 13 9.51 -4.14 -12.28
C THR A 13 10.00 -2.69 -12.40
N LEU A 14 11.30 -2.50 -12.58
CA LEU A 14 11.84 -1.15 -12.80
C LEU A 14 11.28 -0.48 -14.07
N ASP A 15 10.86 -1.25 -15.06
CA ASP A 15 10.24 -0.72 -16.28
C ASP A 15 8.86 -0.10 -16.01
N ASP A 16 8.21 -0.50 -14.94
CA ASP A 16 6.89 0.02 -14.52
C ASP A 16 6.99 1.27 -13.62
N LEU A 17 8.19 1.65 -13.21
CA LEU A 17 8.40 2.64 -12.16
C LEU A 17 7.77 3.99 -12.48
N ASP A 18 7.94 4.51 -13.68
CA ASP A 18 7.41 5.82 -14.07
C ASP A 18 5.87 5.81 -14.09
N GLU A 19 5.24 4.72 -14.53
CA GLU A 19 3.78 4.59 -14.51
C GLU A 19 3.24 4.43 -13.08
N TRP A 20 3.95 3.68 -12.23
CA TRP A 20 3.63 3.56 -10.82
C TRP A 20 3.71 4.90 -10.07
N LEU A 21 4.74 5.72 -10.35
CA LEU A 21 4.90 7.04 -9.76
C LEU A 21 3.77 7.99 -10.18
N LYS A 22 3.31 7.94 -11.44
CA LYS A 22 2.13 8.71 -11.89
C LYS A 22 0.86 8.29 -11.14
N GLN A 23 0.68 7.00 -10.92
CA GLN A 23 -0.46 6.49 -10.13
C GLN A 23 -0.37 6.96 -8.67
N CYS A 24 0.82 6.98 -8.07
CA CYS A 24 1.05 7.51 -6.72
C CYS A 24 0.74 9.02 -6.63
N GLU A 25 1.11 9.80 -7.66
CA GLU A 25 0.79 11.23 -7.74
C GLU A 25 -0.73 11.47 -7.74
N ILE A 26 -1.46 10.70 -8.55
CA ILE A 26 -2.92 10.79 -8.60
C ILE A 26 -3.53 10.43 -7.24
N LEU A 27 -3.08 9.35 -6.61
CA LEU A 27 -3.57 8.96 -5.28
C LEU A 27 -3.24 10.01 -4.21
N SER A 28 -2.04 10.59 -4.26
CA SER A 28 -1.67 11.65 -3.32
C SER A 28 -2.58 12.87 -3.46
N SER A 29 -2.94 13.25 -4.70
CA SER A 29 -3.85 14.36 -4.95
C SER A 29 -5.29 14.12 -4.47
N GLU A 30 -5.70 12.86 -4.33
CA GLU A 30 -7.03 12.48 -3.81
C GLU A 30 -7.07 12.42 -2.26
N SER A 31 -5.90 12.36 -1.58
CA SER A 31 -5.82 12.32 -0.12
C SER A 31 -6.19 13.67 0.48
N GLY A 32 -7.06 13.67 1.50
CA GLY A 32 -7.60 14.88 2.12
C GLY A 32 -8.94 15.36 1.53
N GLU A 33 -9.39 14.82 0.39
CA GLU A 33 -10.73 15.11 -0.11
C GLU A 33 -11.80 14.69 0.94
N ASN A 34 -12.71 15.61 1.26
CA ASN A 34 -13.76 15.41 2.27
C ASN A 34 -13.23 15.00 3.66
N ASN A 35 -12.01 15.42 4.02
CA ASN A 35 -11.30 15.04 5.24
C ASN A 35 -11.00 13.53 5.34
N ILE A 36 -10.92 12.82 4.23
CA ILE A 36 -10.52 11.42 4.18
C ILE A 36 -9.06 11.35 3.73
N TYR A 37 -8.17 11.04 4.68
CA TYR A 37 -6.74 10.91 4.43
C TYR A 37 -6.37 9.44 4.24
N PHE A 38 -5.42 9.19 3.34
CA PHE A 38 -4.78 7.88 3.13
C PHE A 38 -3.33 8.00 2.67
N GLY A 39 -2.78 9.21 2.76
CA GLY A 39 -1.37 9.54 2.58
C GLY A 39 -0.94 10.57 3.61
N ALA A 40 0.28 10.47 4.10
CA ALA A 40 0.86 11.35 5.13
C ALA A 40 1.53 12.61 4.53
N TYR A 41 1.34 12.86 3.24
CA TYR A 41 1.94 14.01 2.54
C TYR A 41 1.00 15.20 2.53
N SER A 42 1.57 16.40 2.66
CA SER A 42 0.84 17.65 2.48
C SER A 42 0.31 17.75 1.04
N ILE A 43 -0.90 18.29 0.87
CA ILE A 43 -1.46 18.58 -0.46
C ILE A 43 -0.66 19.66 -1.21
N THR A 44 0.18 20.41 -0.49
CA THR A 44 1.06 21.46 -1.06
C THR A 44 2.42 20.92 -1.48
N GLU A 45 2.76 19.68 -1.10
CA GLU A 45 4.02 19.03 -1.47
C GLU A 45 3.90 18.33 -2.82
N SER A 46 4.94 18.44 -3.64
CA SER A 46 5.05 17.61 -4.84
C SER A 46 5.38 16.17 -4.45
N TYR A 47 4.49 15.24 -4.75
CA TYR A 47 4.70 13.81 -4.52
C TYR A 47 4.38 13.05 -5.81
N PRO A 48 5.22 12.07 -6.22
CA PRO A 48 6.52 11.71 -5.61
C PRO A 48 7.65 12.67 -5.98
N THR A 49 8.64 12.81 -5.09
CA THR A 49 9.86 13.57 -5.34
C THR A 49 10.93 12.73 -6.05
N GLU A 50 11.97 13.36 -6.63
CA GLU A 50 13.13 12.63 -7.19
C GLU A 50 13.85 11.77 -6.14
N GLU A 51 13.87 12.20 -4.88
CA GLU A 51 14.43 11.43 -3.77
C GLU A 51 13.62 10.15 -3.52
N ILE A 52 12.28 10.26 -3.55
CA ILE A 52 11.39 9.09 -3.42
C ILE A 52 11.59 8.12 -4.57
N LYS A 53 11.74 8.62 -5.80
CA LYS A 53 12.04 7.80 -6.98
C LYS A 53 13.34 7.02 -6.80
N LYS A 54 14.42 7.69 -6.42
CA LYS A 54 15.73 7.08 -6.16
C LYS A 54 15.64 6.03 -5.05
N ASN A 55 15.03 6.37 -3.94
CA ASN A 55 14.86 5.47 -2.80
C ASN A 55 14.01 4.23 -3.19
N THR A 56 12.99 4.41 -4.03
CA THR A 56 12.16 3.29 -4.53
C THR A 56 13.01 2.31 -5.35
N ILE A 57 13.83 2.80 -6.28
CA ILE A 57 14.73 1.97 -7.08
C ILE A 57 15.67 1.16 -6.17
N GLU A 58 16.32 1.83 -5.22
CA GLU A 58 17.25 1.19 -4.28
C GLU A 58 16.58 0.08 -3.47
N ARG A 59 15.32 0.27 -3.05
CA ARG A 59 14.56 -0.70 -2.27
C ARG A 59 14.02 -1.87 -3.11
N TRP A 60 13.64 -1.61 -4.36
CA TRP A 60 13.08 -2.64 -5.26
C TRP A 60 14.13 -3.65 -5.72
N ILE A 61 15.42 -3.27 -5.81
CA ILE A 61 16.51 -4.16 -6.21
C ILE A 61 17.08 -5.00 -5.06
N LYS A 62 16.78 -4.64 -3.79
CA LYS A 62 17.22 -5.42 -2.62
C LYS A 62 16.56 -6.80 -2.61
N THR A 63 17.25 -7.80 -2.09
CA THR A 63 16.67 -9.11 -1.79
C THR A 63 15.82 -9.04 -0.52
N THR A 64 14.91 -9.97 -0.31
CA THR A 64 13.95 -9.96 0.82
C THR A 64 14.59 -10.22 2.18
N ASP A 65 15.84 -10.65 2.22
CA ASP A 65 16.69 -10.82 3.41
C ASP A 65 17.50 -9.56 3.74
N THR A 66 17.39 -8.50 2.93
CA THR A 66 18.11 -7.24 3.12
C THR A 66 17.20 -6.19 3.75
N PRO A 67 17.55 -5.58 4.91
CA PRO A 67 16.74 -4.54 5.55
C PRO A 67 16.33 -3.42 4.59
N GLY A 68 15.06 -3.00 4.71
CA GLY A 68 14.48 -1.94 3.90
C GLY A 68 14.15 -2.34 2.46
N TRP A 69 14.07 -3.63 2.12
CA TRP A 69 13.56 -4.07 0.82
C TRP A 69 12.10 -3.67 0.60
N ARG A 70 11.66 -3.59 -0.64
CA ARG A 70 10.27 -3.29 -1.02
C ARG A 70 9.87 -4.07 -2.28
N ARG A 71 8.61 -4.48 -2.35
CA ARG A 71 7.98 -5.03 -3.55
C ARG A 71 6.63 -4.39 -3.75
N ALA A 72 6.26 -4.13 -4.99
CA ALA A 72 4.97 -3.55 -5.34
C ALA A 72 4.27 -4.36 -6.44
N TRP A 73 2.95 -4.38 -6.40
CA TRP A 73 2.08 -4.99 -7.40
C TRP A 73 1.17 -3.94 -7.97
N GLY A 74 0.94 -4.00 -9.27
CA GLY A 74 0.03 -3.13 -10.00
C GLY A 74 -1.19 -3.87 -10.51
N ILE A 75 -2.32 -3.19 -10.51
CA ILE A 75 -3.50 -3.57 -11.27
C ILE A 75 -3.47 -2.77 -12.56
N PHE A 76 -3.50 -3.46 -13.69
CA PHE A 76 -3.42 -2.87 -15.00
C PHE A 76 -4.78 -2.86 -15.72
N ASP A 77 -5.15 -1.71 -16.27
CA ASP A 77 -6.16 -1.55 -17.32
C ASP A 77 -5.39 -1.18 -18.60
N SER A 78 -5.19 -2.17 -19.47
CA SER A 78 -4.20 -2.08 -20.57
C SER A 78 -2.79 -1.81 -20.03
N ASP A 79 -2.14 -0.71 -20.39
CA ASP A 79 -0.80 -0.34 -19.94
C ASP A 79 -0.81 0.63 -18.74
N ARG A 80 -1.99 1.04 -18.28
CA ARG A 80 -2.14 1.98 -17.17
C ARG A 80 -2.28 1.26 -15.84
N ILE A 81 -1.51 1.69 -14.85
CA ILE A 81 -1.69 1.25 -13.46
C ILE A 81 -2.86 2.03 -12.84
N ILE A 82 -3.93 1.30 -12.48
CA ILE A 82 -5.16 1.87 -11.91
C ILE A 82 -5.29 1.66 -10.41
N GLY A 83 -4.40 0.88 -9.85
CA GLY A 83 -4.28 0.62 -8.43
C GLY A 83 -2.99 -0.13 -8.17
N SER A 84 -2.42 0.06 -7.00
CA SER A 84 -1.21 -0.64 -6.58
C SER A 84 -1.24 -0.96 -5.09
N ALA A 85 -0.47 -1.96 -4.71
CA ALA A 85 -0.13 -2.23 -3.33
C ALA A 85 1.34 -2.57 -3.23
N ASP A 86 1.91 -2.30 -2.08
CA ASP A 86 3.30 -2.64 -1.81
C ASP A 86 3.49 -3.18 -0.40
N ILE A 87 4.56 -3.92 -0.24
CA ILE A 87 5.07 -4.36 1.05
C ILE A 87 6.54 -3.98 1.20
N ALA A 88 6.91 -3.67 2.43
CA ALA A 88 8.26 -3.28 2.78
C ALA A 88 8.76 -4.07 3.99
N GLY A 89 9.94 -4.65 3.90
CA GLY A 89 10.63 -5.22 5.05
C GLY A 89 11.16 -4.12 5.97
N GLY A 90 11.23 -4.42 7.27
CA GLY A 90 11.75 -3.50 8.27
C GLY A 90 13.22 -3.14 8.05
N ASP A 91 13.66 -2.07 8.71
CA ASP A 91 15.01 -1.51 8.56
C ASP A 91 16.09 -2.24 9.37
N LEU A 92 15.71 -3.25 10.16
CA LEU A 92 16.62 -4.08 10.94
C LEU A 92 16.48 -5.56 10.56
N PRO A 93 17.56 -6.35 10.57
CA PRO A 93 17.49 -7.78 10.30
C PRO A 93 16.51 -8.52 11.21
N THR A 94 16.34 -8.06 12.45
CA THR A 94 15.44 -8.65 13.45
C THR A 94 13.97 -8.37 13.21
N SER A 95 13.62 -7.46 12.28
CA SER A 95 12.23 -7.09 11.94
C SER A 95 11.78 -7.61 10.59
N LEU A 96 12.62 -8.32 9.83
CA LEU A 96 12.33 -8.79 8.46
C LEU A 96 11.20 -9.81 8.36
N HIS A 97 10.82 -10.46 9.46
CA HIS A 97 9.68 -11.37 9.50
C HIS A 97 8.31 -10.64 9.52
N ARG A 98 8.32 -9.32 9.61
CA ARG A 98 7.15 -8.45 9.52
C ARG A 98 7.32 -7.49 8.35
N VAL A 99 6.24 -7.28 7.60
CA VAL A 99 6.23 -6.34 6.47
C VAL A 99 5.15 -5.29 6.67
N ASP A 100 5.48 -4.04 6.38
CA ASP A 100 4.50 -2.96 6.29
C ASP A 100 3.81 -3.00 4.93
N PHE A 101 2.50 -2.82 4.92
CA PHE A 101 1.67 -2.92 3.74
C PHE A 101 0.96 -1.60 3.43
N GLY A 102 1.02 -1.18 2.18
CA GLY A 102 0.28 -0.05 1.62
C GLY A 102 -0.56 -0.46 0.40
N ILE A 103 -1.71 0.19 0.19
CA ILE A 103 -2.57 -0.03 -0.97
C ILE A 103 -3.31 1.24 -1.36
N GLY A 104 -3.45 1.47 -2.67
CA GLY A 104 -4.28 2.52 -3.21
C GLY A 104 -4.94 2.10 -4.52
N ILE A 105 -6.24 2.43 -4.67
CA ILE A 105 -7.02 2.25 -5.89
C ILE A 105 -7.53 3.60 -6.34
N MET A 106 -7.30 3.96 -7.59
CA MET A 106 -7.79 5.22 -8.17
C MET A 106 -9.31 5.33 -8.07
N LYS A 107 -9.81 6.52 -7.80
CA LYS A 107 -11.21 6.81 -7.43
C LYS A 107 -12.23 6.17 -8.38
N GLU A 108 -11.99 6.27 -9.69
CA GLU A 108 -12.88 5.76 -10.73
C GLU A 108 -12.95 4.21 -10.81
N TYR A 109 -12.01 3.50 -10.13
CA TYR A 109 -11.93 2.03 -10.11
C TYR A 109 -12.25 1.43 -8.74
N ARG A 110 -12.68 2.27 -7.77
CA ARG A 110 -13.13 1.79 -6.45
C ARG A 110 -14.48 1.06 -6.56
N ASN A 111 -14.82 0.31 -5.52
CA ASN A 111 -16.08 -0.47 -5.42
C ASN A 111 -16.22 -1.60 -6.45
N LEU A 112 -15.15 -1.98 -7.17
CA LEU A 112 -15.09 -3.11 -8.10
C LEU A 112 -14.48 -4.38 -7.49
N GLY A 113 -14.23 -4.41 -6.18
CA GLY A 113 -13.60 -5.54 -5.50
C GLY A 113 -12.09 -5.67 -5.76
N LEU A 114 -11.46 -4.72 -6.48
CA LEU A 114 -10.06 -4.76 -6.87
C LEU A 114 -9.11 -4.72 -5.66
N GLY A 115 -9.45 -3.95 -4.63
CA GLY A 115 -8.67 -3.88 -3.40
C GLY A 115 -8.54 -5.24 -2.72
N SER A 116 -9.65 -5.98 -2.57
CA SER A 116 -9.62 -7.34 -1.98
C SER A 116 -8.82 -8.32 -2.85
N LYS A 117 -8.92 -8.23 -4.18
CA LYS A 117 -8.13 -9.08 -5.07
C LYS A 117 -6.63 -8.82 -4.89
N LEU A 118 -6.22 -7.55 -4.83
CA LEU A 118 -4.82 -7.18 -4.66
C LEU A 118 -4.29 -7.58 -3.27
N ILE A 119 -5.08 -7.40 -2.21
CA ILE A 119 -4.74 -7.86 -0.85
C ILE A 119 -4.47 -9.37 -0.85
N ASN A 120 -5.35 -10.17 -1.47
CA ASN A 120 -5.17 -11.63 -1.51
C ASN A 120 -3.92 -12.04 -2.29
N VAL A 121 -3.61 -11.40 -3.42
CA VAL A 121 -2.36 -11.65 -4.16
C VAL A 121 -1.13 -11.45 -3.26
N ILE A 122 -1.13 -10.39 -2.44
CA ILE A 122 -0.02 -10.10 -1.53
C ILE A 122 0.05 -11.10 -0.37
N ILE A 123 -1.10 -11.43 0.23
CA ILE A 123 -1.15 -12.44 1.29
C ILE A 123 -0.61 -13.80 0.79
N ASP A 124 -1.02 -14.21 -0.42
CA ASP A 124 -0.57 -15.47 -1.00
C ASP A 124 0.93 -15.44 -1.33
N TRP A 125 1.43 -14.33 -1.87
CA TRP A 125 2.86 -14.15 -2.09
C TRP A 125 3.65 -14.20 -0.76
N CYS A 126 3.15 -13.59 0.32
CA CYS A 126 3.79 -13.67 1.63
C CYS A 126 3.81 -15.09 2.19
N LYS A 127 2.74 -15.88 1.97
CA LYS A 127 2.69 -17.31 2.38
C LYS A 127 3.73 -18.16 1.63
N GLU A 128 4.05 -17.81 0.39
CA GLU A 128 5.09 -18.49 -0.39
C GLU A 128 6.52 -18.10 0.06
N ASN A 129 6.65 -17.11 0.95
CA ASN A 129 7.92 -16.63 1.50
C ASN A 129 8.01 -16.93 3.01
N PRO A 130 8.57 -18.07 3.42
CA PRO A 130 8.54 -18.53 4.83
C PRO A 130 9.25 -17.60 5.83
N SER A 131 10.10 -16.69 5.34
CA SER A 131 10.75 -15.67 6.18
C SER A 131 9.79 -14.58 6.67
N ILE A 132 8.61 -14.44 6.03
CA ILE A 132 7.59 -13.44 6.39
C ILE A 132 6.52 -14.13 7.22
N SER A 133 6.29 -13.65 8.45
CA SER A 133 5.28 -14.19 9.36
C SER A 133 4.07 -13.29 9.52
N TRP A 134 4.22 -11.98 9.31
CA TRP A 134 3.18 -11.00 9.59
C TRP A 134 3.13 -9.90 8.53
N ILE A 135 1.91 -9.44 8.25
CA ILE A 135 1.67 -8.22 7.47
C ILE A 135 1.00 -7.20 8.40
N ASP A 136 1.57 -6.01 8.48
CA ASP A 136 1.09 -4.89 9.28
C ASP A 136 0.67 -3.73 8.39
N LEU A 137 -0.31 -2.95 8.84
CA LEU A 137 -0.74 -1.74 8.16
C LEU A 137 -1.35 -0.71 9.12
N GLY A 138 -1.37 0.54 8.69
CA GLY A 138 -2.09 1.62 9.34
C GLY A 138 -3.26 2.11 8.50
N VAL A 139 -4.38 2.38 9.14
CA VAL A 139 -5.55 3.01 8.49
C VAL A 139 -5.81 4.35 9.14
N PHE A 140 -5.73 5.41 8.37
CA PHE A 140 -5.97 6.78 8.84
C PHE A 140 -7.42 6.95 9.29
N SER A 141 -7.63 7.73 10.33
CA SER A 141 -8.95 8.07 10.84
C SER A 141 -9.83 8.67 9.74
N GLY A 142 -11.11 8.27 9.72
CA GLY A 142 -12.06 8.67 8.67
C GLY A 142 -12.09 7.73 7.46
N ASN A 143 -11.11 6.85 7.28
CA ASN A 143 -11.09 5.87 6.18
C ASN A 143 -11.72 4.52 6.60
N ASP A 144 -12.99 4.56 7.06
CA ASP A 144 -13.69 3.36 7.53
C ASP A 144 -13.89 2.32 6.43
N VAL A 145 -14.00 2.75 5.17
CA VAL A 145 -14.12 1.84 4.01
C VAL A 145 -12.90 0.93 3.92
N ALA A 146 -11.69 1.48 4.04
CA ALA A 146 -10.46 0.69 4.03
C ALA A 146 -10.42 -0.30 5.20
N LYS A 147 -10.81 0.15 6.41
CA LYS A 147 -10.86 -0.69 7.60
C LYS A 147 -11.80 -1.89 7.42
N ILE A 148 -12.99 -1.68 6.82
CA ILE A 148 -13.94 -2.75 6.51
C ILE A 148 -13.33 -3.74 5.51
N VAL A 149 -12.67 -3.25 4.47
CA VAL A 149 -12.02 -4.10 3.45
C VAL A 149 -10.94 -4.95 4.09
N PHE A 150 -10.07 -4.37 4.92
CA PHE A 150 -9.01 -5.13 5.61
C PHE A 150 -9.58 -6.20 6.56
N LYS A 151 -10.60 -5.86 7.35
CA LYS A 151 -11.28 -6.85 8.23
C LYS A 151 -11.87 -8.02 7.44
N LYS A 152 -12.50 -7.76 6.29
CA LYS A 152 -13.02 -8.81 5.40
C LYS A 152 -11.93 -9.73 4.84
N ASN A 153 -10.72 -9.24 4.70
CA ASN A 153 -9.56 -10.01 4.24
C ASN A 153 -8.71 -10.59 5.39
N GLY A 154 -9.23 -10.59 6.62
CA GLY A 154 -8.66 -11.31 7.76
C GLY A 154 -7.76 -10.48 8.68
N PHE A 155 -7.52 -9.21 8.39
CA PHE A 155 -6.77 -8.33 9.28
C PHE A 155 -7.53 -8.03 10.57
N LYS A 156 -6.79 -7.96 11.68
CA LYS A 156 -7.31 -7.64 13.02
C LYS A 156 -6.76 -6.30 13.47
N GLU A 157 -7.62 -5.48 14.07
CA GLU A 157 -7.17 -4.28 14.80
C GLU A 157 -6.41 -4.70 16.04
N ILE A 158 -5.25 -4.09 16.26
CA ILE A 158 -4.38 -4.34 17.41
C ILE A 158 -4.10 -3.10 18.24
N GLY A 159 -4.46 -1.93 17.74
CA GLY A 159 -4.28 -0.67 18.46
C GLY A 159 -4.73 0.54 17.67
N TYR A 160 -4.72 1.67 18.36
CA TYR A 160 -5.00 2.98 17.80
C TYR A 160 -3.96 3.98 18.31
N LYS A 161 -3.42 4.78 17.40
CA LYS A 161 -2.54 5.91 17.73
C LYS A 161 -3.33 7.19 17.55
N GLU A 162 -3.59 7.91 18.62
CA GLU A 162 -4.08 9.26 18.54
C GLU A 162 -2.98 10.17 18.01
N ASP A 163 -3.35 11.17 17.19
CA ASP A 163 -2.41 12.18 16.68
C ASP A 163 -1.16 11.55 16.02
N ALA A 164 -1.39 10.48 15.26
CA ALA A 164 -0.31 9.72 14.61
C ALA A 164 0.39 10.55 13.52
N TRP A 165 -0.36 11.42 12.86
CA TRP A 165 0.08 12.26 11.74
C TRP A 165 -0.43 13.68 11.88
N LEU A 166 0.39 14.65 11.49
CA LEU A 166 0.01 16.05 11.36
C LEU A 166 0.13 16.45 9.88
N VAL A 167 -1.00 16.48 9.17
CA VAL A 167 -1.03 16.81 7.74
C VAL A 167 -1.75 18.14 7.55
N ASP A 168 -1.07 19.14 7.03
CA ASP A 168 -1.60 20.51 6.80
C ASP A 168 -2.29 21.11 8.03
N GLY A 169 -1.72 20.86 9.22
CA GLY A 169 -2.27 21.33 10.50
C GLY A 169 -3.42 20.48 11.07
N ASN A 170 -3.84 19.42 10.36
CA ASN A 170 -4.86 18.49 10.82
C ASN A 170 -4.21 17.30 11.53
N SER A 171 -4.63 17.06 12.78
CA SER A 171 -4.28 15.87 13.54
C SER A 171 -5.08 14.66 13.03
N ILE A 172 -4.39 13.60 12.67
CA ILE A 172 -4.99 12.39 12.10
C ILE A 172 -4.51 11.19 12.92
N GLY A 173 -5.45 10.45 13.48
CA GLY A 173 -5.16 9.19 14.16
C GLY A 173 -4.98 8.03 13.19
N GLU A 174 -4.46 6.92 13.68
CA GLU A 174 -4.19 5.73 12.88
C GLU A 174 -4.65 4.47 13.62
N THR A 175 -5.49 3.66 12.98
CA THR A 175 -5.79 2.31 13.43
C THR A 175 -4.72 1.35 12.93
N VAL A 176 -4.03 0.67 13.83
CA VAL A 176 -3.02 -0.34 13.49
C VAL A 176 -3.69 -1.70 13.33
N MET A 177 -3.44 -2.37 12.21
CA MET A 177 -4.00 -3.68 11.90
C MET A 177 -2.92 -4.66 11.47
N THR A 178 -3.15 -5.95 11.70
CA THR A 178 -2.19 -7.03 11.40
C THR A 178 -2.89 -8.31 10.96
N ILE A 179 -2.17 -9.14 10.18
CA ILE A 179 -2.58 -10.50 9.84
C ILE A 179 -1.36 -11.44 9.87
N PRO A 180 -1.46 -12.63 10.51
CA PRO A 180 -0.44 -13.66 10.39
C PRO A 180 -0.53 -14.38 9.03
N VAL A 181 0.61 -14.73 8.44
CA VAL A 181 0.68 -15.47 7.16
C VAL A 181 1.43 -16.79 7.28
N ASN A 182 2.52 -16.86 8.02
CA ASN A 182 3.35 -18.05 8.26
C ASN A 182 3.70 -18.14 9.76
N THR A 183 2.73 -18.60 10.58
CA THR A 183 2.90 -18.77 12.04
C THR A 183 2.47 -20.18 12.47
#